data_1aaebfc434d17c4419985d3b8a299e9b
#
_entry.id   1aaebfc434d17c4419985d3b8a299e9b
#
_cell.length_a   1.000
_cell.length_b   1.000
_cell.length_c   1.000
_cell.angle_alpha   90.00
_cell.angle_beta   90.00
_cell.angle_gamma   90.00
#
_symmetry.space_group_name_H-M   'P 1'
#
loop_
_entity.id
_entity.type
_entity.pdbx_description
1 polymer ?
#
loop_
_entity_poly.entity_id
_entity_poly.type
_entity_poly.pdbx_seq_one_letter_code
_entity_poly.pdbx_strand_id
1 'polypeptide(L)'
;MISAGISLPISLVKAKSGLTDDQRIIVIGAGLAGLSCAYDLHQSGYNVLLLEARSHPGGRVRTSRDQFADGLYAEMGAEYVDSSDKYVRKYAKEFDLTILPAKQYDGIYVRGQHISMSDMKSGKVSIPYSGTEKGKLFAQEVAYIQGWINKVRELGITHEDVQGLDNLSVAELLRKNGAPEDIIELYTYTNATESTSIPSRMSALSMVLANSRTSAFSEDTEEGRILGGNDQLPKTFAKKLIA
;
A
#
# COMPACT_ATOMS: atom_id res chain seq x y z
N MET A 1 -4.02 24.62 -21.20
CA MET A 1 -5.39 24.10 -21.34
C MET A 1 -5.81 23.59 -19.97
N ILE A 2 -6.75 24.30 -19.34
CA ILE A 2 -7.30 23.91 -18.04
C ILE A 2 -8.29 22.77 -18.32
N SER A 3 -7.97 21.56 -17.90
CA SER A 3 -8.90 20.44 -17.97
C SER A 3 -10.05 20.72 -17.01
N ALA A 4 -11.24 20.93 -17.56
CA ALA A 4 -12.46 21.04 -16.78
C ALA A 4 -12.70 19.72 -16.05
N GLY A 5 -12.55 19.71 -14.73
CA GLY A 5 -12.87 18.57 -13.90
C GLY A 5 -14.35 18.21 -14.05
N ILE A 6 -14.62 16.97 -14.42
CA ILE A 6 -15.97 16.44 -14.44
C ILE A 6 -16.38 16.23 -12.98
N SER A 7 -17.18 17.16 -12.44
CA SER A 7 -17.86 16.91 -11.17
C SER A 7 -19.00 15.90 -11.45
N LEU A 8 -18.86 14.68 -10.93
CA LEU A 8 -19.99 13.74 -10.92
C LEU A 8 -21.03 14.25 -9.91
N PRO A 9 -22.23 14.63 -10.35
CA PRO A 9 -23.27 15.05 -9.41
C PRO A 9 -23.78 13.81 -8.66
N ILE A 10 -23.50 13.76 -7.38
CA ILE A 10 -24.05 12.71 -6.52
C ILE A 10 -25.42 13.15 -6.02
N SER A 11 -26.43 12.31 -6.23
CA SER A 11 -27.82 12.54 -5.89
C SER A 11 -28.05 12.76 -4.39
N LEU A 12 -28.99 13.64 -4.07
CA LEU A 12 -29.35 14.10 -2.73
C LEU A 12 -30.24 13.07 -2.03
N VAL A 13 -29.78 12.51 -0.92
CA VAL A 13 -30.62 11.79 0.05
C VAL A 13 -30.84 12.66 1.27
N LYS A 14 -32.12 12.76 1.71
CA LYS A 14 -32.56 13.60 2.82
C LYS A 14 -32.04 13.10 4.17
N ALA A 15 -31.22 13.90 4.86
CA ALA A 15 -30.67 13.56 6.16
C ALA A 15 -31.70 13.62 7.29
N LYS A 16 -31.68 12.62 8.17
CA LYS A 16 -32.34 12.63 9.48
C LYS A 16 -31.31 12.97 10.58
N SER A 17 -30.88 14.19 10.68
CA SER A 17 -30.08 14.65 11.83
C SER A 17 -30.08 16.16 11.84
N GLY A 18 -29.85 16.80 12.97
CA GLY A 18 -29.95 18.24 13.26
C GLY A 18 -29.27 19.24 12.31
N LEU A 19 -28.96 18.83 11.10
CA LEU A 19 -28.59 19.70 9.99
C LEU A 19 -29.87 20.14 9.28
N THR A 20 -29.94 21.39 8.89
CA THR A 20 -31.03 21.92 8.06
C THR A 20 -30.96 21.32 6.65
N ASP A 21 -32.09 21.25 5.93
CA ASP A 21 -32.17 20.73 4.55
C ASP A 21 -31.14 21.40 3.58
N ASP A 22 -30.67 22.59 3.91
CA ASP A 22 -29.66 23.36 3.14
C ASP A 22 -28.21 23.02 3.49
N GLN A 23 -27.96 22.29 4.57
CA GLN A 23 -26.60 21.95 4.98
C GLN A 23 -26.09 20.72 4.26
N ARG A 24 -24.90 20.84 3.68
CA ARG A 24 -24.26 19.79 2.92
C ARG A 24 -22.84 19.52 3.46
N ILE A 25 -22.51 18.24 3.62
CA ILE A 25 -21.14 17.82 3.95
C ILE A 25 -20.38 17.66 2.63
N ILE A 26 -19.24 18.36 2.50
CA ILE A 26 -18.38 18.26 1.32
C ILE A 26 -17.22 17.35 1.67
N VAL A 27 -17.05 16.26 0.90
CA VAL A 27 -15.91 15.36 0.97
C VAL A 27 -15.03 15.61 -0.25
N ILE A 28 -13.74 15.89 -0.03
CA ILE A 28 -12.79 16.21 -1.09
C ILE A 28 -11.87 15.01 -1.35
N GLY A 29 -11.91 14.49 -2.58
CA GLY A 29 -11.16 13.35 -3.05
C GLY A 29 -11.92 12.04 -3.00
N ALA A 30 -12.06 11.37 -4.17
CA ALA A 30 -12.68 10.05 -4.30
C ALA A 30 -11.66 8.90 -4.26
N GLY A 31 -10.64 8.99 -3.39
CA GLY A 31 -9.85 7.85 -2.95
C GLY A 31 -10.66 6.97 -1.98
N LEU A 32 -10.15 5.81 -1.56
CA LEU A 32 -10.89 4.91 -0.66
C LEU A 32 -11.35 5.60 0.63
N ALA A 33 -10.52 6.45 1.23
CA ALA A 33 -10.88 7.19 2.45
C ALA A 33 -12.07 8.14 2.24
N GLY A 34 -12.05 8.94 1.16
CA GLY A 34 -13.14 9.85 0.86
C GLY A 34 -14.42 9.11 0.44
N LEU A 35 -14.27 8.05 -0.34
CA LEU A 35 -15.40 7.23 -0.77
C LEU A 35 -16.08 6.52 0.41
N SER A 36 -15.31 5.90 1.32
CA SER A 36 -15.88 5.26 2.51
C SER A 36 -16.54 6.28 3.45
N CYS A 37 -15.90 7.43 3.67
CA CYS A 37 -16.46 8.52 4.45
C CYS A 37 -17.79 9.02 3.84
N ALA A 38 -17.81 9.32 2.55
CA ALA A 38 -19.00 9.78 1.85
C ALA A 38 -20.11 8.72 1.90
N TYR A 39 -19.77 7.45 1.72
CA TYR A 39 -20.72 6.34 1.78
C TYR A 39 -21.32 6.17 3.18
N ASP A 40 -20.51 6.14 4.23
CA ASP A 40 -21.01 5.99 5.61
C ASP A 40 -21.88 7.19 6.05
N LEU A 41 -21.50 8.41 5.66
CA LEU A 41 -22.32 9.60 5.88
C LEU A 41 -23.66 9.53 5.12
N HIS A 42 -23.61 9.12 3.85
CA HIS A 42 -24.81 8.95 3.02
C HIS A 42 -25.75 7.88 3.61
N GLN A 43 -25.21 6.72 4.02
CA GLN A 43 -25.99 5.67 4.69
C GLN A 43 -26.60 6.15 6.03
N SER A 44 -25.94 7.10 6.69
CA SER A 44 -26.43 7.74 7.90
C SER A 44 -27.45 8.84 7.63
N GLY A 45 -27.81 9.09 6.36
CA GLY A 45 -28.83 10.04 5.95
C GLY A 45 -28.36 11.48 5.80
N TYR A 46 -27.03 11.73 5.78
CA TYR A 46 -26.51 13.08 5.54
C TYR A 46 -26.53 13.46 4.05
N ASN A 47 -26.73 14.75 3.79
CA ASN A 47 -26.55 15.32 2.46
C ASN A 47 -25.06 15.48 2.16
N VAL A 48 -24.53 14.66 1.26
CA VAL A 48 -23.08 14.60 0.98
C VAL A 48 -22.81 15.02 -0.45
N LEU A 49 -21.78 15.84 -0.63
CA LEU A 49 -21.17 16.15 -1.93
C LEU A 49 -19.73 15.63 -1.95
N LEU A 50 -19.46 14.65 -2.80
CA LEU A 50 -18.10 14.15 -3.05
C LEU A 50 -17.52 14.82 -4.28
N LEU A 51 -16.32 15.42 -4.13
CA LEU A 51 -15.60 16.08 -5.21
C LEU A 51 -14.32 15.28 -5.54
N GLU A 52 -14.08 15.04 -6.82
CA GLU A 52 -12.86 14.40 -7.32
C GLU A 52 -12.27 15.23 -8.46
N ALA A 53 -10.95 15.46 -8.40
CA ALA A 53 -10.24 16.25 -9.41
C ALA A 53 -9.95 15.47 -10.70
N ARG A 54 -9.91 14.15 -10.62
CA ARG A 54 -9.68 13.25 -11.77
C ARG A 54 -11.00 12.79 -12.37
N SER A 55 -10.92 12.21 -13.57
CA SER A 55 -12.08 11.64 -14.26
C SER A 55 -12.55 10.29 -13.72
N HIS A 56 -11.88 9.74 -12.71
CA HIS A 56 -12.17 8.42 -12.14
C HIS A 56 -11.92 8.40 -10.64
N PRO A 57 -12.71 7.63 -9.86
CA PRO A 57 -12.48 7.38 -8.45
C PRO A 57 -11.34 6.39 -8.24
N GLY A 58 -10.85 6.27 -6.99
CA GLY A 58 -9.90 5.25 -6.56
C GLY A 58 -8.59 5.81 -6.02
N GLY A 59 -8.17 7.02 -6.47
CA GLY A 59 -6.91 7.60 -6.02
C GLY A 59 -5.71 6.71 -6.34
N ARG A 60 -5.10 6.10 -5.33
CA ARG A 60 -3.97 5.15 -5.45
C ARG A 60 -4.40 3.71 -5.76
N VAL A 61 -5.68 3.42 -5.85
CA VAL A 61 -6.22 2.13 -6.30
C VAL A 61 -6.62 2.28 -7.75
N ARG A 62 -5.87 1.66 -8.63
CA ARG A 62 -6.07 1.77 -10.08
C ARG A 62 -5.69 0.46 -10.77
N THR A 63 -6.60 -0.09 -11.54
CA THR A 63 -6.38 -1.27 -12.38
C THR A 63 -6.32 -0.85 -13.85
N SER A 64 -5.27 -1.24 -14.57
CA SER A 64 -5.13 -1.02 -16.01
C SER A 64 -5.65 -2.24 -16.77
N ARG A 65 -6.45 -1.99 -17.82
CA ARG A 65 -7.03 -3.03 -18.72
C ARG A 65 -6.73 -2.75 -20.17
N ASP A 66 -6.70 -1.50 -20.57
CA ASP A 66 -6.66 -1.07 -21.97
C ASP A 66 -5.38 -1.51 -22.71
N GLN A 67 -4.35 -1.91 -21.97
CA GLN A 67 -3.05 -2.34 -22.50
C GLN A 67 -2.93 -3.87 -22.61
N PHE A 68 -3.95 -4.59 -22.21
CA PHE A 68 -3.94 -6.06 -22.16
C PHE A 68 -5.04 -6.64 -23.03
N ALA A 69 -4.72 -7.77 -23.71
CA ALA A 69 -5.68 -8.57 -24.45
C ALA A 69 -6.42 -9.56 -23.53
N ASP A 70 -7.45 -10.19 -24.05
CA ASP A 70 -8.14 -11.35 -23.46
C ASP A 70 -8.68 -11.11 -22.03
N GLY A 71 -9.05 -9.87 -21.71
CA GLY A 71 -9.59 -9.51 -20.38
C GLY A 71 -8.57 -9.52 -19.25
N LEU A 72 -7.28 -9.60 -19.58
CA LEU A 72 -6.20 -9.46 -18.60
C LEU A 72 -6.12 -8.03 -18.08
N TYR A 73 -5.57 -7.88 -16.89
CA TYR A 73 -5.38 -6.59 -16.24
C TYR A 73 -4.19 -6.61 -15.29
N ALA A 74 -3.69 -5.43 -14.94
CA ALA A 74 -2.66 -5.25 -13.92
C ALA A 74 -3.03 -4.12 -12.97
N GLU A 75 -2.65 -4.27 -11.70
CA GLU A 75 -2.76 -3.21 -10.73
C GLU A 75 -1.64 -2.18 -10.95
N MET A 76 -2.01 -0.89 -10.98
CA MET A 76 -1.11 0.24 -11.14
C MET A 76 -0.94 1.02 -9.81
N GLY A 77 -1.31 0.41 -8.71
CA GLY A 77 -1.29 0.99 -7.38
C GLY A 77 -1.43 -0.10 -6.33
N ALA A 78 -2.39 0.03 -5.42
CA ALA A 78 -2.64 -0.99 -4.39
C ALA A 78 -2.92 -2.35 -5.04
N GLU A 79 -2.03 -3.31 -4.79
CA GLU A 79 -2.02 -4.60 -5.47
C GLU A 79 -2.69 -5.69 -4.65
N TYR A 80 -2.45 -5.72 -3.35
CA TYR A 80 -2.94 -6.77 -2.47
C TYR A 80 -3.96 -6.26 -1.45
N VAL A 81 -4.75 -7.19 -0.93
CA VAL A 81 -5.65 -7.01 0.20
C VAL A 81 -5.19 -7.97 1.29
N ASP A 82 -4.64 -7.39 2.36
CA ASP A 82 -4.09 -8.13 3.48
C ASP A 82 -5.17 -8.57 4.48
N SER A 83 -4.85 -9.54 5.35
CA SER A 83 -5.72 -9.95 6.46
C SER A 83 -6.03 -8.81 7.42
N SER A 84 -5.06 -7.91 7.59
CA SER A 84 -5.18 -6.72 8.43
C SER A 84 -6.05 -5.61 7.85
N ASP A 85 -6.39 -5.66 6.56
CA ASP A 85 -7.18 -4.64 5.84
C ASP A 85 -8.68 -4.73 6.16
N LYS A 86 -9.03 -4.59 7.42
CA LYS A 86 -10.38 -4.79 7.98
C LYS A 86 -11.46 -4.04 7.22
N TYR A 87 -11.21 -2.79 6.84
CA TYR A 87 -12.20 -1.95 6.15
C TYR A 87 -12.35 -2.33 4.68
N VAL A 88 -11.27 -2.63 3.98
CA VAL A 88 -11.31 -3.13 2.59
C VAL A 88 -12.12 -4.42 2.55
N ARG A 89 -11.84 -5.37 3.45
CA ARG A 89 -12.56 -6.64 3.56
C ARG A 89 -14.03 -6.47 3.95
N LYS A 90 -14.32 -5.54 4.88
CA LYS A 90 -15.70 -5.19 5.25
C LYS A 90 -16.51 -4.78 4.02
N TYR A 91 -16.00 -3.79 3.28
CA TYR A 91 -16.73 -3.27 2.12
C TYR A 91 -16.72 -4.21 0.93
N ALA A 92 -15.65 -4.96 0.71
CA ALA A 92 -15.64 -6.02 -0.31
C ALA A 92 -16.78 -7.02 -0.06
N LYS A 93 -16.94 -7.47 1.19
CA LYS A 93 -18.04 -8.36 1.59
C LYS A 93 -19.42 -7.70 1.43
N GLU A 94 -19.56 -6.44 1.86
CA GLU A 94 -20.82 -5.69 1.77
C GLU A 94 -21.26 -5.45 0.32
N PHE A 95 -20.31 -5.36 -0.59
CA PHE A 95 -20.55 -5.11 -2.01
C PHE A 95 -20.47 -6.37 -2.88
N ASP A 96 -20.45 -7.55 -2.28
CA ASP A 96 -20.34 -8.85 -2.96
C ASP A 96 -19.13 -8.94 -3.91
N LEU A 97 -18.01 -8.29 -3.53
CA LEU A 97 -16.76 -8.37 -4.26
C LEU A 97 -15.94 -9.57 -3.76
N THR A 98 -15.63 -10.48 -4.65
CA THR A 98 -14.83 -11.66 -4.33
C THR A 98 -13.37 -11.31 -4.22
N ILE A 99 -12.74 -11.63 -3.08
CA ILE A 99 -11.28 -11.57 -2.91
C ILE A 99 -10.74 -12.96 -3.25
N LEU A 100 -9.95 -13.04 -4.31
CA LEU A 100 -9.23 -14.25 -4.70
C LEU A 100 -7.94 -14.33 -3.90
N PRO A 101 -7.53 -15.53 -3.44
CA PRO A 101 -6.24 -15.70 -2.79
C PRO A 101 -5.11 -15.34 -3.76
N ALA A 102 -4.10 -14.62 -3.26
CA ALA A 102 -2.92 -14.31 -4.03
C ALA A 102 -2.11 -15.60 -4.28
N LYS A 103 -1.61 -15.74 -5.50
CA LYS A 103 -0.68 -16.81 -5.81
C LYS A 103 0.70 -16.45 -5.27
N GLN A 104 1.27 -17.32 -4.47
CA GLN A 104 2.64 -17.14 -4.00
C GLN A 104 3.64 -17.28 -5.16
N TYR A 105 4.77 -16.63 -5.03
CA TYR A 105 5.86 -16.73 -5.98
C TYR A 105 6.47 -18.13 -5.96
N ASP A 106 6.63 -18.75 -7.14
CA ASP A 106 7.28 -20.04 -7.29
C ASP A 106 8.82 -19.90 -7.28
N GLY A 107 9.32 -18.74 -7.61
CA GLY A 107 10.76 -18.43 -7.66
C GLY A 107 11.04 -16.97 -7.94
N ILE A 108 12.32 -16.63 -7.92
CA ILE A 108 12.83 -15.32 -8.26
C ILE A 108 13.84 -15.44 -9.41
N TYR A 109 13.90 -14.39 -10.22
CA TYR A 109 14.97 -14.23 -11.20
C TYR A 109 15.84 -13.04 -10.79
N VAL A 110 17.08 -13.29 -10.45
CA VAL A 110 17.99 -12.30 -9.88
C VAL A 110 19.42 -12.51 -10.39
N ARG A 111 20.09 -11.44 -10.83
CA ARG A 111 21.47 -11.47 -11.37
C ARG A 111 21.70 -12.62 -12.39
N GLY A 112 20.74 -12.83 -13.30
CA GLY A 112 20.86 -13.86 -14.34
C GLY A 112 20.53 -15.28 -13.87
N GLN A 113 20.10 -15.49 -12.63
CA GLN A 113 19.79 -16.80 -12.07
C GLN A 113 18.30 -16.91 -11.71
N HIS A 114 17.70 -18.04 -12.06
CA HIS A 114 16.38 -18.42 -11.56
C HIS A 114 16.57 -19.28 -10.31
N ILE A 115 16.00 -18.86 -9.20
CA ILE A 115 16.06 -19.55 -7.90
C ILE A 115 14.65 -19.89 -7.47
N SER A 116 14.36 -21.17 -7.22
CA SER A 116 13.06 -21.58 -6.70
C SER A 116 12.91 -21.14 -5.23
N MET A 117 11.68 -20.73 -4.86
CA MET A 117 11.40 -20.39 -3.46
C MET A 117 11.60 -21.56 -2.52
N SER A 118 11.37 -22.79 -2.97
CA SER A 118 11.59 -23.99 -2.17
C SER A 118 13.08 -24.25 -1.88
N ASP A 119 13.94 -24.09 -2.88
CA ASP A 119 15.40 -24.27 -2.71
C ASP A 119 15.99 -23.15 -1.82
N MET A 120 15.49 -21.93 -1.96
CA MET A 120 15.89 -20.83 -1.11
C MET A 120 15.45 -21.05 0.35
N LYS A 121 14.16 -21.35 0.59
CA LYS A 121 13.63 -21.59 1.94
C LYS A 121 14.31 -22.77 2.64
N SER A 122 14.70 -23.80 1.90
CA SER A 122 15.44 -24.95 2.46
C SER A 122 16.93 -24.64 2.72
N GLY A 123 17.42 -23.47 2.33
CA GLY A 123 18.83 -23.11 2.44
C GLY A 123 19.76 -23.85 1.47
N LYS A 124 19.20 -24.59 0.50
CA LYS A 124 19.95 -25.29 -0.53
C LYS A 124 20.66 -24.33 -1.49
N VAL A 125 20.00 -23.21 -1.79
CA VAL A 125 20.53 -22.14 -2.63
C VAL A 125 20.39 -20.81 -1.89
N SER A 126 21.43 -19.97 -1.98
CA SER A 126 21.39 -18.59 -1.48
C SER A 126 21.17 -17.62 -2.64
N ILE A 127 20.53 -16.49 -2.38
CA ILE A 127 20.50 -15.40 -3.34
C ILE A 127 21.93 -14.89 -3.58
N PRO A 128 22.26 -14.46 -4.82
CA PRO A 128 23.64 -14.11 -5.19
C PRO A 128 24.04 -12.71 -4.73
N TYR A 129 23.87 -12.43 -3.43
CA TYR A 129 24.25 -11.20 -2.77
C TYR A 129 25.09 -11.49 -1.53
N SER A 130 26.15 -10.72 -1.30
CA SER A 130 26.97 -10.85 -0.09
C SER A 130 26.22 -10.28 1.14
N GLY A 131 26.58 -10.78 2.32
CA GLY A 131 26.00 -10.31 3.58
C GLY A 131 24.55 -10.69 3.79
N THR A 132 23.98 -11.55 2.94
CA THR A 132 22.60 -11.99 3.06
C THR A 132 22.44 -13.20 3.97
N GLU A 133 21.34 -13.24 4.69
CA GLU A 133 20.95 -14.39 5.52
C GLU A 133 20.35 -15.50 4.64
N LYS A 134 20.82 -16.72 4.84
CA LYS A 134 20.33 -17.88 4.09
C LYS A 134 18.84 -18.12 4.36
N GLY A 135 18.11 -18.50 3.33
CA GLY A 135 16.69 -18.80 3.42
C GLY A 135 15.77 -17.57 3.45
N LYS A 136 16.32 -16.35 3.51
CA LYS A 136 15.58 -15.10 3.45
C LYS A 136 15.78 -14.39 2.12
N LEU A 137 14.71 -13.78 1.62
CA LEU A 137 14.77 -12.86 0.48
C LEU A 137 14.58 -11.40 0.93
N PHE A 138 13.61 -11.20 1.83
CA PHE A 138 13.22 -9.87 2.30
C PHE A 138 13.80 -9.57 3.69
N ALA A 139 13.75 -8.31 4.08
CA ALA A 139 14.15 -7.82 5.39
C ALA A 139 15.62 -8.08 5.76
N GLN A 140 16.50 -8.20 4.77
CA GLN A 140 17.95 -8.37 4.99
C GLN A 140 18.57 -7.16 5.70
N GLU A 141 18.03 -5.97 5.45
CA GLU A 141 18.46 -4.71 6.04
C GLU A 141 18.23 -4.63 7.56
N VAL A 142 17.29 -5.41 8.10
CA VAL A 142 16.92 -5.37 9.54
C VAL A 142 18.12 -5.64 10.44
N ALA A 143 19.03 -6.54 10.04
CA ALA A 143 20.23 -6.82 10.81
C ALA A 143 21.09 -5.56 11.04
N TYR A 144 21.10 -4.63 10.08
CA TYR A 144 21.89 -3.40 10.14
C TYR A 144 21.20 -2.24 10.83
N ILE A 145 19.89 -2.32 11.08
CA ILE A 145 19.09 -1.25 11.70
C ILE A 145 18.45 -1.66 13.03
N GLN A 146 18.72 -2.88 13.51
CA GLN A 146 18.08 -3.40 14.73
C GLN A 146 18.27 -2.48 15.96
N GLY A 147 19.43 -1.85 16.09
CA GLY A 147 19.70 -0.89 17.15
C GLY A 147 18.76 0.32 17.08
N TRP A 148 18.47 0.82 15.89
CA TRP A 148 17.53 1.91 15.69
C TRP A 148 16.08 1.50 15.91
N ILE A 149 15.70 0.28 15.51
CA ILE A 149 14.38 -0.28 15.81
C ILE A 149 14.14 -0.30 17.31
N ASN A 150 15.12 -0.78 18.09
CA ASN A 150 15.04 -0.82 19.55
C ASN A 150 14.95 0.60 20.14
N LYS A 151 15.75 1.53 19.63
CA LYS A 151 15.75 2.93 20.07
C LYS A 151 14.40 3.62 19.82
N VAL A 152 13.77 3.37 18.68
CA VAL A 152 12.40 3.87 18.39
C VAL A 152 11.37 3.32 19.38
N ARG A 153 11.47 2.03 19.71
CA ARG A 153 10.56 1.40 20.70
C ARG A 153 10.74 1.95 22.12
N GLU A 154 11.97 2.27 22.50
CA GLU A 154 12.31 2.79 23.83
C GLU A 154 11.95 4.27 23.97
N LEU A 155 12.38 5.11 23.03
CA LEU A 155 12.31 6.57 23.13
C LEU A 155 11.06 7.18 22.48
N GLY A 156 10.44 6.45 21.58
CA GLY A 156 9.32 6.93 20.78
C GLY A 156 9.73 7.76 19.56
N ILE A 157 8.78 7.94 18.66
CA ILE A 157 9.00 8.61 17.36
C ILE A 157 9.35 10.09 17.49
N THR A 158 8.92 10.76 18.55
CA THR A 158 9.13 12.21 18.74
C THR A 158 10.47 12.57 19.35
N HIS A 159 11.26 11.57 19.78
CA HIS A 159 12.58 11.82 20.34
C HIS A 159 13.53 12.39 19.26
N GLU A 160 14.35 13.38 19.64
CA GLU A 160 15.23 14.11 18.71
C GLU A 160 16.19 13.20 17.93
N ASP A 161 16.79 12.21 18.59
CA ASP A 161 17.68 11.25 17.95
C ASP A 161 16.95 10.42 16.87
N VAL A 162 15.68 10.08 17.13
CA VAL A 162 14.83 9.32 16.19
C VAL A 162 14.44 10.22 15.02
N GLN A 163 14.04 11.44 15.31
CA GLN A 163 13.72 12.44 14.27
C GLN A 163 14.95 12.79 13.43
N GLY A 164 16.14 12.75 13.99
CA GLY A 164 17.41 12.96 13.28
C GLY A 164 17.65 11.98 12.12
N LEU A 165 17.01 10.80 12.15
CA LEU A 165 17.07 9.85 11.04
C LEU A 165 16.44 10.38 9.74
N ASP A 166 15.53 11.34 9.82
CA ASP A 166 14.92 11.95 8.64
C ASP A 166 15.89 12.76 7.78
N ASN A 167 17.03 13.15 8.37
CA ASN A 167 18.12 13.82 7.66
C ASN A 167 19.06 12.87 6.92
N LEU A 168 18.84 11.57 7.02
CA LEU A 168 19.59 10.53 6.33
C LEU A 168 18.71 9.81 5.33
N SER A 169 19.31 9.42 4.20
CA SER A 169 18.70 8.43 3.34
C SER A 169 18.86 7.02 3.90
N VAL A 170 18.00 6.11 3.46
CA VAL A 170 18.13 4.66 3.75
C VAL A 170 19.53 4.15 3.40
N ALA A 171 20.04 4.51 2.21
CA ALA A 171 21.37 4.08 1.77
C ALA A 171 22.48 4.59 2.69
N GLU A 172 22.40 5.84 3.15
CA GLU A 172 23.39 6.40 4.08
C GLU A 172 23.33 5.73 5.45
N LEU A 173 22.12 5.46 5.98
CA LEU A 173 21.98 4.77 7.24
C LEU A 173 22.56 3.35 7.18
N LEU A 174 22.22 2.60 6.13
CA LEU A 174 22.71 1.25 5.94
C LEU A 174 24.24 1.22 5.86
N ARG A 175 24.87 2.12 5.08
CA ARG A 175 26.35 2.25 5.01
C ARG A 175 26.98 2.61 6.35
N LYS A 176 26.38 3.56 7.08
CA LYS A 176 26.85 3.94 8.42
C LYS A 176 26.84 2.79 9.42
N ASN A 177 25.92 1.85 9.24
CA ASN A 177 25.79 0.66 10.08
C ASN A 177 26.54 -0.56 9.49
N GLY A 178 27.40 -0.38 8.49
CA GLY A 178 28.26 -1.43 7.95
C GLY A 178 27.61 -2.40 6.98
N ALA A 179 26.44 -2.06 6.44
CA ALA A 179 25.82 -2.87 5.40
C ALA A 179 26.66 -2.83 4.11
N PRO A 180 26.95 -3.98 3.48
CA PRO A 180 27.58 -4.00 2.17
C PRO A 180 26.67 -3.43 1.09
N GLU A 181 27.24 -2.95 -0.02
CA GLU A 181 26.47 -2.39 -1.14
C GLU A 181 25.46 -3.38 -1.71
N ASP A 182 25.72 -4.66 -1.64
CA ASP A 182 24.79 -5.72 -2.04
C ASP A 182 23.48 -5.69 -1.27
N ILE A 183 23.49 -5.34 0.02
CA ILE A 183 22.27 -5.18 0.81
C ILE A 183 21.47 -3.95 0.35
N ILE A 184 22.15 -2.87 -0.01
CA ILE A 184 21.51 -1.65 -0.51
C ILE A 184 20.89 -1.89 -1.88
N GLU A 185 21.62 -2.61 -2.74
CA GLU A 185 21.10 -3.04 -4.05
C GLU A 185 19.87 -3.94 -3.90
N LEU A 186 19.96 -4.97 -3.05
CA LEU A 186 18.84 -5.88 -2.81
C LEU A 186 17.63 -5.14 -2.28
N TYR A 187 17.81 -4.22 -1.31
CA TYR A 187 16.75 -3.37 -0.79
C TYR A 187 16.09 -2.54 -1.89
N THR A 188 16.86 -2.10 -2.90
CA THR A 188 16.29 -1.39 -4.05
C THR A 188 15.27 -2.26 -4.80
N TYR A 189 15.60 -3.51 -5.06
CA TYR A 189 14.74 -4.41 -5.83
C TYR A 189 13.57 -4.99 -5.03
N THR A 190 13.73 -5.16 -3.73
CA THR A 190 12.66 -5.71 -2.87
C THR A 190 11.69 -4.66 -2.33
N ASN A 191 12.11 -3.39 -2.23
CA ASN A 191 11.30 -2.32 -1.59
C ASN A 191 10.97 -1.14 -2.52
N ALA A 192 11.69 -0.96 -3.64
CA ALA A 192 11.45 0.18 -4.52
C ALA A 192 10.06 0.15 -5.17
N THR A 193 9.54 -1.03 -5.46
CA THR A 193 8.19 -1.22 -6.04
C THR A 193 7.11 -0.77 -5.07
N GLU A 194 7.25 -1.07 -3.79
CA GLU A 194 6.30 -0.69 -2.75
C GLU A 194 6.45 0.77 -2.33
N SER A 195 7.70 1.23 -2.23
CA SER A 195 8.04 2.57 -1.74
C SER A 195 8.05 3.63 -2.85
N THR A 196 7.96 3.22 -4.12
CA THR A 196 8.02 4.12 -5.30
C THR A 196 9.26 5.02 -5.34
N SER A 197 10.35 4.63 -4.65
CA SER A 197 11.58 5.41 -4.54
C SER A 197 12.79 4.49 -4.33
N ILE A 198 13.98 5.03 -4.57
CA ILE A 198 15.24 4.32 -4.36
C ILE A 198 15.84 4.65 -2.99
N PRO A 199 16.67 3.76 -2.39
CA PRO A 199 17.21 3.94 -1.03
C PRO A 199 17.94 5.26 -0.78
N SER A 200 18.55 5.85 -1.82
CA SER A 200 19.24 7.15 -1.72
C SER A 200 18.30 8.37 -1.64
N ARG A 201 17.00 8.19 -1.86
CA ARG A 201 15.97 9.22 -1.79
C ARG A 201 14.89 8.96 -0.75
N MET A 202 14.97 7.83 -0.07
CA MET A 202 14.03 7.47 1.00
C MET A 202 14.59 7.92 2.34
N SER A 203 13.74 8.45 3.19
CA SER A 203 14.08 8.77 4.58
C SER A 203 14.42 7.51 5.37
N ALA A 204 15.55 7.51 6.06
CA ALA A 204 15.93 6.42 6.95
C ALA A 204 14.94 6.27 8.11
N LEU A 205 14.32 7.38 8.56
CA LEU A 205 13.26 7.34 9.56
C LEU A 205 12.08 6.49 9.10
N SER A 206 11.65 6.64 7.84
CA SER A 206 10.52 5.86 7.31
C SER A 206 10.80 4.36 7.32
N MET A 207 12.01 3.94 6.92
CA MET A 207 12.43 2.54 6.96
C MET A 207 12.45 1.97 8.38
N VAL A 208 13.07 2.70 9.32
CA VAL A 208 13.16 2.26 10.73
C VAL A 208 11.78 2.16 11.36
N LEU A 209 10.88 3.13 11.09
CA LEU A 209 9.51 3.11 11.59
C LEU A 209 8.69 1.95 11.02
N ALA A 210 8.79 1.68 9.73
CA ALA A 210 8.15 0.53 9.10
C ALA A 210 8.56 -0.76 9.81
N ASN A 211 9.86 -0.99 9.99
CA ASN A 211 10.40 -2.16 10.67
C ASN A 211 10.16 -2.18 12.20
N SER A 212 9.98 -1.04 12.86
CA SER A 212 9.68 -0.98 14.29
C SER A 212 8.25 -1.36 14.64
N ARG A 213 7.32 -1.15 13.71
CA ARG A 213 5.89 -1.47 13.85
C ARG A 213 5.58 -2.93 13.57
N THR A 214 6.54 -3.67 13.09
CA THR A 214 6.36 -5.03 12.60
C THR A 214 6.35 -6.08 13.72
N SER A 215 5.25 -6.21 14.41
CA SER A 215 4.40 -7.44 14.27
C SER A 215 3.72 -7.56 12.90
N ALA A 216 4.00 -6.67 11.96
CA ALA A 216 3.26 -6.45 10.72
C ALA A 216 3.85 -7.13 9.47
N PHE A 217 5.05 -7.68 9.51
CA PHE A 217 5.43 -8.74 8.58
C PHE A 217 5.13 -10.10 9.23
N SER A 218 3.87 -10.28 9.66
CA SER A 218 3.35 -11.63 9.79
C SER A 218 3.36 -12.26 8.39
N GLU A 219 3.58 -13.55 8.30
CA GLU A 219 3.57 -14.33 7.05
C GLU A 219 2.23 -14.28 6.30
N ASP A 220 1.25 -13.51 6.79
CA ASP A 220 -0.14 -13.39 6.35
C ASP A 220 -0.42 -12.13 5.53
N THR A 221 0.57 -11.41 5.06
CA THR A 221 0.42 -10.27 4.16
C THR A 221 0.30 -10.74 2.72
N GLU A 222 -0.30 -9.92 1.84
CA GLU A 222 -0.51 -10.21 0.42
C GLU A 222 -1.47 -11.39 0.16
N GLU A 223 -2.55 -11.48 0.96
CA GLU A 223 -3.46 -12.63 0.93
C GLU A 223 -4.34 -12.71 -0.30
N GLY A 224 -4.69 -11.59 -0.91
CA GLY A 224 -5.63 -11.66 -2.01
C GLY A 224 -5.71 -10.42 -2.88
N ARG A 225 -6.50 -10.53 -3.94
CA ARG A 225 -6.86 -9.47 -4.88
C ARG A 225 -8.33 -9.55 -5.21
N ILE A 226 -8.97 -8.39 -5.42
CA ILE A 226 -10.38 -8.39 -5.85
C ILE A 226 -10.48 -8.90 -7.28
N LEU A 227 -11.35 -9.89 -7.49
CA LEU A 227 -11.65 -10.46 -8.81
C LEU A 227 -12.08 -9.34 -9.78
N GLY A 228 -11.44 -9.28 -10.93
CA GLY A 228 -11.68 -8.25 -11.93
C GLY A 228 -10.92 -6.94 -11.67
N GLY A 229 -10.09 -6.88 -10.63
CA GLY A 229 -9.23 -5.76 -10.28
C GLY A 229 -9.67 -5.00 -9.04
N ASN A 230 -8.70 -4.50 -8.28
CA ASN A 230 -8.96 -3.82 -7.01
C ASN A 230 -9.77 -2.52 -7.17
N ASP A 231 -9.76 -1.92 -8.37
CA ASP A 231 -10.57 -0.74 -8.68
C ASP A 231 -12.09 -1.01 -8.72
N GLN A 232 -12.52 -2.27 -8.62
CA GLN A 232 -13.93 -2.62 -8.44
C GLN A 232 -14.47 -2.02 -7.14
N LEU A 233 -13.67 -1.96 -6.08
CA LEU A 233 -14.08 -1.41 -4.80
C LEU A 233 -14.43 0.09 -4.90
N PRO A 234 -13.52 0.99 -5.31
CA PRO A 234 -13.85 2.41 -5.46
C PRO A 234 -14.96 2.66 -6.50
N LYS A 235 -15.03 1.89 -7.57
CA LYS A 235 -16.10 1.98 -8.57
C LYS A 235 -17.46 1.62 -7.99
N THR A 236 -17.52 0.61 -7.12
CA THR A 236 -18.77 0.19 -6.47
C THR A 236 -19.23 1.24 -5.46
N PHE A 237 -18.32 1.79 -4.66
CA PHE A 237 -18.65 2.95 -3.81
C PHE A 237 -19.28 4.09 -4.62
N ALA A 238 -18.62 4.49 -5.72
CA ALA A 238 -19.12 5.58 -6.54
C ALA A 238 -20.52 5.28 -7.11
N LYS A 239 -20.77 4.06 -7.59
CA LYS A 239 -22.10 3.63 -8.06
C LYS A 239 -23.15 3.73 -6.97
N LYS A 240 -22.85 3.28 -5.74
CA LYS A 240 -23.79 3.31 -4.60
C LYS A 240 -24.05 4.72 -4.08
N LEU A 241 -23.15 5.67 -4.32
CA LEU A 241 -23.34 7.08 -3.98
C LEU A 241 -24.18 7.85 -5.02
N ILE A 242 -24.32 7.33 -6.23
CA ILE A 242 -25.10 7.95 -7.33
C ILE A 242 -26.52 7.36 -7.40
N ALA A 243 -26.71 6.16 -6.88
CA ALA A 243 -28.00 5.46 -6.89
C ALA A 243 -28.98 6.02 -5.84
#